data_e1c46feb715b403c86fa0e2e630c6402
#
_entry.id   e1c46feb715b403c86fa0e2e630c6402
#
_cell.length_a   1.000
_cell.length_b   1.000
_cell.length_c   1.000
_cell.angle_alpha   90.00
_cell.angle_beta   90.00
_cell.angle_gamma   90.00
#
_symmetry.space_group_name_H-M   'P 1'
#
loop_
_entity.id
_entity.type
_entity.pdbx_description
1 polymer ?
#
loop_
_entity_poly.entity_id
_entity_poly.type
_entity_poly.pdbx_seq_one_letter_code
_entity_poly.pdbx_strand_id
1 'polypeptide(L)'
;MGGHSKGEVASKLASLTYIDFIKNADLSIYESIEDLQEKAISKANDKIYELADDSEGRSMGTTVVCLAIDNKNKKYIISHVGDSRAYLFRGGDFIFKTRDHSLVNDLVDSGSLTEDEAKNFINKSAITRAVGTEDELEVDTEVIDMVKGDVLLLFTDGLSNEVADEEIRTVVNDFDDAYEISSKLVELALNKGGHDNITLTTVLI
;
A
#
# COMPACT_ATOMS: atom_id res chain seq x y z
N MET A 1 8.23 -4.79 7.29
CA MET A 1 9.55 -5.36 6.98
C MET A 1 9.93 -6.27 8.12
N GLY A 2 9.63 -7.55 7.96
CA GLY A 2 9.88 -8.57 8.98
C GLY A 2 11.36 -8.64 9.32
N GLY A 3 11.71 -8.40 10.58
CA GLY A 3 13.07 -8.53 11.09
C GLY A 3 13.91 -7.27 11.09
N HIS A 4 13.43 -6.12 10.63
CA HIS A 4 14.15 -4.85 10.82
C HIS A 4 13.85 -4.27 12.20
N SER A 5 14.91 -3.97 12.95
CA SER A 5 14.77 -3.26 14.21
C SER A 5 14.09 -1.92 13.96
N LYS A 6 13.01 -1.62 14.73
CA LYS A 6 12.28 -0.35 14.69
C LYS A 6 11.26 -0.17 13.54
N GLY A 7 10.74 -1.23 12.91
CA GLY A 7 9.67 -1.13 11.90
C GLY A 7 8.41 -0.44 12.44
N GLU A 8 8.02 -0.69 13.69
CA GLU A 8 6.92 -0.01 14.37
C GLU A 8 7.16 1.49 14.56
N VAL A 9 8.42 1.91 14.73
CA VAL A 9 8.77 3.33 14.84
C VAL A 9 8.68 3.98 13.46
N ALA A 10 9.18 3.32 12.41
CA ALA A 10 9.11 3.81 11.04
C ALA A 10 7.66 4.00 10.58
N SER A 11 6.79 2.99 10.75
CA SER A 11 5.39 3.07 10.34
C SER A 11 4.61 4.14 11.08
N LYS A 12 4.84 4.29 12.39
CA LYS A 12 4.24 5.35 13.19
C LYS A 12 4.72 6.74 12.74
N LEU A 13 6.02 6.90 12.50
CA LEU A 13 6.58 8.17 12.07
C LEU A 13 6.09 8.55 10.67
N ALA A 14 6.03 7.58 9.75
CA ALA A 14 5.50 7.77 8.40
C ALA A 14 4.06 8.29 8.44
N SER A 15 3.16 7.57 9.14
CA SER A 15 1.76 7.93 9.21
C SER A 15 1.52 9.28 9.88
N LEU A 16 2.21 9.58 10.99
CA LEU A 16 2.07 10.87 11.66
C LEU A 16 2.61 12.03 10.81
N THR A 17 3.75 11.83 10.12
CA THR A 17 4.32 12.88 9.26
C THR A 17 3.44 13.14 8.05
N TYR A 18 2.95 12.09 7.40
CA TYR A 18 2.01 12.22 6.29
C TYR A 18 0.74 12.97 6.69
N ILE A 19 0.09 12.56 7.78
CA ILE A 19 -1.14 13.21 8.28
C ILE A 19 -0.90 14.67 8.66
N ASP A 20 0.21 14.97 9.33
CA ASP A 20 0.55 16.33 9.71
C ASP A 20 0.82 17.21 8.49
N PHE A 21 1.54 16.68 7.50
CA PHE A 21 1.81 17.37 6.24
C PHE A 21 0.52 17.71 5.49
N ILE A 22 -0.36 16.71 5.28
CA ILE A 22 -1.65 16.92 4.59
C ILE A 22 -2.55 17.90 5.32
N LYS A 23 -2.65 17.81 6.66
CA LYS A 23 -3.51 18.70 7.47
C LYS A 23 -3.08 20.16 7.42
N ASN A 24 -1.79 20.41 7.31
CA ASN A 24 -1.23 21.77 7.33
C ASN A 24 -0.92 22.30 5.92
N ALA A 25 -1.22 21.52 4.87
CA ALA A 25 -0.94 21.91 3.50
C ALA A 25 -1.81 23.09 3.04
N ASP A 26 -1.17 24.08 2.46
CA ASP A 26 -1.84 25.10 1.65
C ASP A 26 -2.01 24.54 0.23
N LEU A 27 -3.21 24.09 -0.10
CA LEU A 27 -3.50 23.46 -1.39
C LEU A 27 -3.22 24.34 -2.60
N SER A 28 -3.05 25.67 -2.41
CA SER A 28 -2.77 26.60 -3.50
C SER A 28 -1.34 26.53 -4.03
N ILE A 29 -0.42 25.91 -3.29
CA ILE A 29 0.99 25.80 -3.68
C ILE A 29 1.34 24.47 -4.35
N TYR A 30 0.40 23.52 -4.40
CA TYR A 30 0.58 22.22 -5.03
C TYR A 30 -0.07 22.21 -6.42
N GLU A 31 0.59 21.57 -7.37
CA GLU A 31 0.09 21.45 -8.74
C GLU A 31 -1.17 20.58 -8.80
N SER A 32 -1.20 19.54 -7.98
CA SER A 32 -2.29 18.56 -7.90
C SER A 32 -2.33 17.85 -6.55
N ILE A 33 -3.33 16.98 -6.33
CA ILE A 33 -3.40 16.13 -5.14
C ILE A 33 -2.33 15.04 -5.20
N GLU A 34 -1.96 14.59 -6.38
CA GLU A 34 -0.85 13.66 -6.62
C GLU A 34 0.47 14.25 -6.10
N ASP A 35 0.80 15.46 -6.54
CA ASP A 35 2.00 16.20 -6.10
C ASP A 35 2.01 16.38 -4.57
N LEU A 36 0.85 16.68 -3.98
CA LEU A 36 0.70 16.80 -2.53
C LEU A 36 0.99 15.47 -1.81
N GLN A 37 0.44 14.34 -2.30
CA GLN A 37 0.67 13.03 -1.71
C GLN A 37 2.14 12.58 -1.82
N GLU A 38 2.74 12.75 -3.00
CA GLU A 38 4.15 12.41 -3.23
C GLU A 38 5.07 13.20 -2.30
N LYS A 39 4.85 14.52 -2.16
CA LYS A 39 5.61 15.37 -1.23
C LYS A 39 5.39 14.99 0.24
N ALA A 40 4.18 14.58 0.61
CA ALA A 40 3.90 14.11 1.97
C ALA A 40 4.63 12.79 2.29
N ILE A 41 4.68 11.86 1.34
CA ILE A 41 5.40 10.59 1.48
C ILE A 41 6.92 10.83 1.48
N SER A 42 7.43 11.69 0.57
CA SER A 42 8.85 12.08 0.55
C SER A 42 9.27 12.73 1.86
N LYS A 43 8.42 13.59 2.45
CA LYS A 43 8.71 14.19 3.77
C LYS A 43 8.75 13.16 4.90
N ALA A 44 7.94 12.12 4.81
CA ALA A 44 8.01 10.99 5.75
C ALA A 44 9.31 10.19 5.56
N ASN A 45 9.71 9.98 4.29
CA ASN A 45 10.97 9.36 3.94
C ASN A 45 12.16 10.08 4.57
N ASP A 46 12.29 11.39 4.34
CA ASP A 46 13.38 12.21 4.89
C ASP A 46 13.52 12.02 6.40
N LYS A 47 12.40 12.11 7.13
CA LYS A 47 12.41 11.98 8.59
C LYS A 47 12.84 10.60 9.08
N ILE A 48 12.45 9.54 8.38
CA ILE A 48 12.83 8.16 8.76
C ILE A 48 14.28 7.94 8.41
N TYR A 49 14.69 8.38 7.21
CA TYR A 49 16.05 8.26 6.73
C TYR A 49 17.06 8.99 7.62
N GLU A 50 16.74 10.22 8.06
CA GLU A 50 17.56 10.99 9.00
C GLU A 50 17.69 10.33 10.40
N LEU A 51 16.65 9.59 10.84
CA LEU A 51 16.64 8.89 12.12
C LEU A 51 17.28 7.49 12.07
N ALA A 52 17.48 6.93 10.87
CA ALA A 52 18.15 5.67 10.70
C ALA A 52 19.63 5.80 11.08
N ASP A 53 20.07 4.97 12.03
CA ASP A 53 21.47 4.99 12.50
C ASP A 53 22.38 4.32 11.47
N ASP A 54 23.34 5.08 10.91
CA ASP A 54 24.32 4.59 9.94
C ASP A 54 25.22 3.48 10.51
N SER A 55 25.38 3.42 11.85
CA SER A 55 26.24 2.41 12.51
C SER A 55 25.67 0.99 12.44
N GLU A 56 24.35 0.85 12.24
CA GLU A 56 23.64 -0.44 12.12
C GLU A 56 23.16 -0.75 10.70
N GLY A 57 23.59 0.05 9.69
CA GLY A 57 23.26 -0.17 8.29
C GLY A 57 21.82 0.20 7.94
N ARG A 58 21.35 1.43 8.22
CA ARG A 58 20.06 2.00 7.82
C ARG A 58 18.89 0.99 7.86
N SER A 59 18.66 0.42 9.06
CA SER A 59 17.75 -0.71 9.24
C SER A 59 16.29 -0.32 9.50
N MET A 60 15.93 0.96 9.34
CA MET A 60 14.59 1.46 9.64
C MET A 60 13.85 1.81 8.35
N GLY A 61 12.70 1.18 8.12
CA GLY A 61 11.87 1.46 6.96
C GLY A 61 10.46 0.91 7.12
N THR A 62 9.54 1.39 6.28
CA THR A 62 8.14 0.95 6.24
C THR A 62 7.59 1.01 4.82
N THR A 63 6.55 0.24 4.56
CA THR A 63 5.69 0.43 3.39
C THR A 63 4.67 1.53 3.64
N VAL A 64 4.08 2.07 2.60
CA VAL A 64 2.96 2.98 2.67
C VAL A 64 2.00 2.74 1.53
N VAL A 65 0.70 2.81 1.79
CA VAL A 65 -0.36 2.91 0.80
C VAL A 65 -1.34 3.98 1.25
N CYS A 66 -1.64 4.92 0.37
CA CYS A 66 -2.50 6.07 0.65
C CYS A 66 -3.60 6.20 -0.40
N LEU A 67 -4.78 6.63 0.04
CA LEU A 67 -5.90 6.98 -0.82
C LEU A 67 -6.34 8.41 -0.49
N ALA A 68 -6.36 9.28 -1.49
CA ALA A 68 -7.11 10.54 -1.44
C ALA A 68 -8.34 10.44 -2.33
N ILE A 69 -9.45 11.03 -1.88
CA ILE A 69 -10.72 11.08 -2.61
C ILE A 69 -11.00 12.54 -2.98
N ASP A 70 -10.82 12.88 -4.25
CA ASP A 70 -11.17 14.20 -4.78
C ASP A 70 -12.65 14.21 -5.19
N ASN A 71 -13.49 14.61 -4.26
CA ASN A 71 -14.93 14.72 -4.48
C ASN A 71 -15.30 15.80 -5.52
N LYS A 72 -14.46 16.81 -5.72
CA LYS A 72 -14.69 17.90 -6.66
C LYS A 72 -14.49 17.42 -8.10
N ASN A 73 -13.38 16.73 -8.36
CA ASN A 73 -13.04 16.25 -9.69
C ASN A 73 -13.45 14.79 -9.93
N LYS A 74 -14.05 14.14 -8.93
CA LYS A 74 -14.48 12.73 -8.98
C LYS A 74 -13.33 11.79 -9.34
N LYS A 75 -12.26 11.86 -8.55
CA LYS A 75 -11.05 11.03 -8.73
C LYS A 75 -10.64 10.35 -7.44
N TYR A 76 -10.06 9.17 -7.56
CA TYR A 76 -9.20 8.55 -6.55
C TYR A 76 -7.76 8.85 -6.92
N ILE A 77 -6.96 9.18 -5.93
CA ILE A 77 -5.51 9.27 -6.05
C ILE A 77 -4.93 8.24 -5.09
N ILE A 78 -4.30 7.23 -5.64
CA ILE A 78 -3.71 6.11 -4.89
C ILE A 78 -2.20 6.22 -5.03
N SER A 79 -1.50 6.43 -3.91
CA SER A 79 -0.04 6.46 -3.88
C SER A 79 0.49 5.34 -3.00
N HIS A 80 1.55 4.65 -3.42
CA HIS A 80 2.13 3.57 -2.62
C HIS A 80 3.64 3.44 -2.79
N VAL A 81 4.27 2.85 -1.77
CA VAL A 81 5.66 2.40 -1.73
C VAL A 81 5.71 1.08 -0.95
N GLY A 82 6.26 0.03 -1.56
CA GLY A 82 6.37 -1.29 -0.94
C GLY A 82 5.35 -2.29 -1.48
N ASP A 83 4.93 -3.22 -0.64
CA ASP A 83 4.05 -4.36 -0.92
C ASP A 83 2.70 -4.33 -0.19
N SER A 84 2.41 -3.24 0.54
CA SER A 84 1.04 -2.96 0.99
C SER A 84 0.22 -2.49 -0.20
N ARG A 85 -1.00 -3.01 -0.34
CA ARG A 85 -1.77 -2.92 -1.58
C ARG A 85 -3.02 -2.07 -1.46
N ALA A 86 -3.41 -1.48 -2.59
CA ALA A 86 -4.74 -0.92 -2.82
C ALA A 86 -5.42 -1.64 -4.00
N TYR A 87 -6.65 -2.08 -3.79
CA TYR A 87 -7.50 -2.66 -4.83
C TYR A 87 -8.75 -1.83 -5.01
N LEU A 88 -9.16 -1.64 -6.28
CA LEU A 88 -10.42 -1.02 -6.65
C LEU A 88 -11.29 -2.04 -7.38
N PHE A 89 -12.51 -2.21 -6.88
CA PHE A 89 -13.56 -3.04 -7.50
C PHE A 89 -14.68 -2.16 -8.03
N ARG A 90 -15.21 -2.54 -9.18
CA ARG A 90 -16.36 -1.90 -9.81
C ARG A 90 -17.23 -2.97 -10.47
N GLY A 91 -18.51 -3.01 -10.07
CA GLY A 91 -19.43 -4.05 -10.56
C GLY A 91 -18.96 -5.47 -10.25
N GLY A 92 -18.16 -5.64 -9.19
CA GLY A 92 -17.65 -6.93 -8.73
C GLY A 92 -16.31 -7.37 -9.36
N ASP A 93 -15.77 -6.62 -10.29
CA ASP A 93 -14.51 -6.95 -10.95
C ASP A 93 -13.37 -6.03 -10.51
N PHE A 94 -12.13 -6.51 -10.59
CA PHE A 94 -10.95 -5.69 -10.40
C PHE A 94 -10.83 -4.65 -11.50
N ILE A 95 -10.78 -3.36 -11.12
CA ILE A 95 -10.47 -2.25 -12.02
C ILE A 95 -9.01 -1.83 -11.89
N PHE A 96 -8.49 -1.89 -10.67
CA PHE A 96 -7.11 -1.53 -10.38
C PHE A 96 -6.57 -2.35 -9.21
N LYS A 97 -5.29 -2.66 -9.29
CA LYS A 97 -4.48 -3.22 -8.19
C LYS A 97 -3.10 -2.59 -8.24
N THR A 98 -2.59 -2.14 -7.10
CA THR A 98 -1.18 -1.75 -6.98
C THR A 98 -0.26 -2.91 -7.32
N ARG A 99 0.91 -2.62 -7.90
CA ARG A 99 1.96 -3.60 -8.16
C ARG A 99 3.02 -3.49 -7.08
N ASP A 100 3.28 -4.58 -6.36
CA ASP A 100 4.26 -4.58 -5.27
C ASP A 100 5.66 -4.21 -5.77
N HIS A 101 6.36 -3.37 -5.03
CA HIS A 101 7.78 -3.11 -5.20
C HIS A 101 8.57 -4.26 -4.57
N SER A 102 8.71 -5.33 -5.34
CA SER A 102 9.35 -6.58 -4.89
C SER A 102 10.33 -7.11 -5.92
N LEU A 103 11.37 -7.79 -5.43
CA LEU A 103 12.39 -8.40 -6.29
C LEU A 103 11.76 -9.30 -7.36
N VAL A 104 10.74 -10.05 -7.01
CA VAL A 104 10.08 -10.96 -7.96
C VAL A 104 9.41 -10.18 -9.09
N ASN A 105 8.73 -9.06 -8.80
CA ASN A 105 8.11 -8.23 -9.82
C ASN A 105 9.16 -7.53 -10.69
N ASP A 106 10.25 -7.03 -10.11
CA ASP A 106 11.35 -6.41 -10.87
C ASP A 106 12.00 -7.41 -11.84
N LEU A 107 12.11 -8.69 -11.44
CA LEU A 107 12.62 -9.75 -12.30
C LEU A 107 11.64 -10.11 -13.43
N VAL A 108 10.34 -10.05 -13.18
CA VAL A 108 9.31 -10.23 -14.22
C VAL A 108 9.33 -9.06 -15.20
N ASP A 109 9.36 -7.83 -14.71
CA ASP A 109 9.35 -6.62 -15.54
C ASP A 109 10.60 -6.50 -16.43
N SER A 110 11.75 -6.95 -15.92
CA SER A 110 12.99 -7.04 -16.72
C SER A 110 13.02 -8.22 -17.70
N GLY A 111 11.99 -9.09 -17.68
CA GLY A 111 11.95 -10.31 -18.49
C GLY A 111 12.89 -11.43 -18.02
N SER A 112 13.46 -11.29 -16.81
CA SER A 112 14.36 -12.28 -16.20
C SER A 112 13.59 -13.48 -15.63
N LEU A 113 12.32 -13.30 -15.32
CA LEU A 113 11.36 -14.34 -14.93
C LEU A 113 10.06 -14.19 -15.70
N THR A 114 9.40 -15.31 -15.95
CA THR A 114 8.01 -15.32 -16.40
C THR A 114 7.06 -15.21 -15.21
N GLU A 115 5.81 -14.80 -15.42
CA GLU A 115 4.76 -14.78 -14.37
C GLU A 115 4.55 -16.16 -13.72
N ASP A 116 4.72 -17.25 -14.47
CA ASP A 116 4.58 -18.61 -13.93
C ASP A 116 5.78 -19.02 -13.05
N GLU A 117 6.98 -18.63 -13.41
CA GLU A 117 8.17 -18.84 -12.59
C GLU A 117 8.14 -17.99 -11.30
N ALA A 118 7.61 -16.76 -11.38
CA ALA A 118 7.41 -15.88 -10.25
C ALA A 118 6.54 -16.49 -9.15
N LYS A 119 5.53 -17.29 -9.51
CA LYS A 119 4.66 -18.02 -8.54
C LYS A 119 5.43 -18.94 -7.60
N ASN A 120 6.58 -19.44 -8.03
CA ASN A 120 7.41 -20.40 -7.28
C ASN A 120 8.73 -19.77 -6.80
N PHE A 121 8.91 -18.47 -6.93
CA PHE A 121 10.13 -17.78 -6.53
C PHE A 121 10.32 -17.83 -5.00
N ILE A 122 11.54 -18.12 -4.53
CA ILE A 122 11.82 -18.40 -3.11
C ILE A 122 11.70 -17.14 -2.25
N ASN A 123 12.08 -15.96 -2.78
CA ASN A 123 12.12 -14.69 -2.04
C ASN A 123 11.00 -13.72 -2.45
N LYS A 124 9.75 -14.19 -2.51
CA LYS A 124 8.60 -13.37 -2.93
C LYS A 124 8.37 -12.12 -2.07
N SER A 125 8.67 -12.22 -0.77
CA SER A 125 8.50 -11.13 0.20
C SER A 125 9.69 -10.17 0.28
N ALA A 126 10.69 -10.30 -0.60
CA ALA A 126 11.80 -9.38 -0.65
C ALA A 126 11.35 -8.09 -1.36
N ILE A 127 11.05 -7.05 -0.58
CA ILE A 127 10.69 -5.74 -1.11
C ILE A 127 11.95 -4.99 -1.58
N THR A 128 11.82 -4.26 -2.68
CA THR A 128 12.92 -3.50 -3.31
C THR A 128 12.81 -2.01 -3.05
N ARG A 129 11.65 -1.52 -2.56
CA ARG A 129 11.43 -0.11 -2.28
C ARG A 129 10.64 0.06 -0.97
N ALA A 130 11.14 0.91 -0.06
CA ALA A 130 10.46 1.23 1.20
C ALA A 130 10.76 2.66 1.65
N VAL A 131 9.85 3.27 2.39
CA VAL A 131 10.00 4.60 2.98
C VAL A 131 11.05 4.55 4.09
N GLY A 132 12.08 5.41 4.00
CA GLY A 132 13.15 5.55 4.99
C GLY A 132 14.41 4.73 4.70
N THR A 133 14.47 4.00 3.57
CA THR A 133 15.63 3.17 3.23
C THR A 133 16.63 3.84 2.29
N GLU A 134 16.17 4.82 1.51
CA GLU A 134 16.96 5.53 0.52
C GLU A 134 16.76 7.04 0.65
N ASP A 135 17.74 7.84 0.21
CA ASP A 135 17.71 9.31 0.23
C ASP A 135 16.62 9.84 -0.73
N GLU A 136 16.63 9.35 -1.96
CA GLU A 136 15.60 9.64 -2.97
C GLU A 136 14.60 8.49 -3.05
N LEU A 137 13.33 8.80 -2.82
CA LEU A 137 12.25 7.83 -2.85
C LEU A 137 11.36 8.06 -4.08
N GLU A 138 11.22 7.03 -4.91
CA GLU A 138 10.21 7.01 -5.96
C GLU A 138 8.88 6.50 -5.41
N VAL A 139 7.81 7.29 -5.62
CA VAL A 139 6.44 6.98 -5.20
C VAL A 139 5.61 6.66 -6.43
N ASP A 140 4.96 5.51 -6.45
CA ASP A 140 4.01 5.19 -7.51
C ASP A 140 2.66 5.81 -7.18
N THR A 141 2.12 6.61 -8.11
CA THR A 141 0.83 7.28 -7.94
C THR A 141 -0.07 7.03 -9.14
N GLU A 142 -1.31 6.65 -8.90
CA GLU A 142 -2.32 6.40 -9.91
C GLU A 142 -3.58 7.25 -9.66
N VAL A 143 -4.15 7.80 -10.74
CA VAL A 143 -5.34 8.62 -10.72
C VAL A 143 -6.46 7.95 -11.49
N ILE A 144 -7.55 7.61 -10.80
CA ILE A 144 -8.63 6.81 -11.35
C ILE A 144 -9.97 7.56 -11.22
N ASP A 145 -10.81 7.47 -12.24
CA ASP A 145 -12.17 8.03 -12.18
C ASP A 145 -13.02 7.36 -11.12
N MET A 146 -13.66 8.17 -10.26
CA MET A 146 -14.57 7.71 -9.22
C MET A 146 -15.95 7.41 -9.82
N VAL A 147 -16.50 6.25 -9.49
CA VAL A 147 -17.84 5.83 -9.89
C VAL A 147 -18.62 5.37 -8.66
N LYS A 148 -19.90 5.70 -8.61
CA LYS A 148 -20.77 5.24 -7.53
C LYS A 148 -20.88 3.71 -7.53
N GLY A 149 -20.77 3.12 -6.37
CA GLY A 149 -20.75 1.66 -6.17
C GLY A 149 -19.36 1.05 -6.25
N ASP A 150 -18.29 1.86 -6.36
CA ASP A 150 -16.92 1.39 -6.22
C ASP A 150 -16.64 0.94 -4.79
N VAL A 151 -15.84 -0.12 -4.66
CA VAL A 151 -15.29 -0.61 -3.40
C VAL A 151 -13.76 -0.52 -3.47
N LEU A 152 -13.15 0.15 -2.50
CA LEU A 152 -11.69 0.20 -2.38
C LEU A 152 -11.26 -0.53 -1.12
N LEU A 153 -10.20 -1.32 -1.25
CA LEU A 153 -9.51 -1.96 -0.15
C LEU A 153 -8.07 -1.47 -0.11
N LEU A 154 -7.58 -1.07 1.08
CA LEU A 154 -6.18 -0.81 1.36
C LEU A 154 -5.74 -1.79 2.44
N PHE A 155 -4.65 -2.54 2.24
CA PHE A 155 -4.28 -3.59 3.18
C PHE A 155 -2.78 -3.90 3.15
N THR A 156 -2.31 -4.49 4.26
CA THR A 156 -0.95 -4.98 4.41
C THR A 156 -0.80 -6.39 3.83
N ASP A 157 0.43 -6.81 3.60
CA ASP A 157 0.80 -8.13 3.07
C ASP A 157 0.32 -9.29 3.93
N GLY A 158 0.08 -9.07 5.24
CA GLY A 158 -0.56 -10.06 6.12
C GLY A 158 -1.94 -10.53 5.65
N LEU A 159 -2.64 -9.73 4.80
CA LEU A 159 -3.85 -10.21 4.14
C LEU A 159 -3.51 -10.99 2.86
N SER A 160 -2.73 -10.40 1.95
CA SER A 160 -2.47 -10.98 0.62
C SER A 160 -1.56 -12.22 0.64
N ASN A 161 -0.80 -12.42 1.71
CA ASN A 161 -0.02 -13.65 1.90
C ASN A 161 -0.91 -14.85 2.25
N GLU A 162 -2.09 -14.62 2.84
CA GLU A 162 -3.02 -15.66 3.27
C GLU A 162 -4.23 -15.81 2.34
N VAL A 163 -4.75 -14.71 1.81
CA VAL A 163 -6.01 -14.69 1.05
C VAL A 163 -5.73 -14.35 -0.41
N ALA A 164 -6.08 -15.27 -1.30
CA ALA A 164 -5.90 -15.08 -2.74
C ALA A 164 -6.86 -14.01 -3.30
N ASP A 165 -6.45 -13.34 -4.38
CA ASP A 165 -7.23 -12.27 -5.03
C ASP A 165 -8.67 -12.68 -5.33
N GLU A 166 -8.89 -13.91 -5.81
CA GLU A 166 -10.23 -14.42 -6.12
C GLU A 166 -11.11 -14.61 -4.87
N GLU A 167 -10.52 -14.91 -3.73
CA GLU A 167 -11.25 -15.00 -2.46
C GLU A 167 -11.59 -13.60 -1.95
N ILE A 168 -10.66 -12.64 -2.10
CA ILE A 168 -10.94 -11.22 -1.81
C ILE A 168 -12.10 -10.74 -2.66
N ARG A 169 -12.08 -11.01 -3.97
CA ARG A 169 -13.17 -10.66 -4.90
C ARG A 169 -14.49 -11.28 -4.49
N THR A 170 -14.48 -12.53 -4.09
CA THR A 170 -15.70 -13.23 -3.63
C THR A 170 -16.31 -12.53 -2.43
N VAL A 171 -15.49 -12.20 -1.41
CA VAL A 171 -15.98 -11.50 -0.23
C VAL A 171 -16.53 -10.12 -0.57
N VAL A 172 -15.85 -9.36 -1.43
CA VAL A 172 -16.34 -8.03 -1.88
C VAL A 172 -17.69 -8.13 -2.59
N ASN A 173 -17.94 -9.23 -3.30
CA ASN A 173 -19.22 -9.46 -4.01
C ASN A 173 -20.33 -10.00 -3.11
N ASP A 174 -20.00 -10.66 -2.01
CA ASP A 174 -20.98 -11.30 -1.13
C ASP A 174 -21.53 -10.36 -0.06
N PHE A 175 -20.88 -9.22 0.19
CA PHE A 175 -21.23 -8.28 1.26
C PHE A 175 -21.31 -6.84 0.74
N ASP A 176 -22.31 -6.09 1.23
CA ASP A 176 -22.56 -4.68 0.86
C ASP A 176 -22.14 -3.69 1.96
N ASP A 177 -21.58 -4.18 3.07
CA ASP A 177 -21.17 -3.37 4.22
C ASP A 177 -19.65 -3.42 4.42
N ALA A 178 -19.01 -2.26 4.60
CA ALA A 178 -17.57 -2.14 4.73
C ALA A 178 -17.00 -2.90 5.94
N TYR A 179 -17.75 -2.93 7.04
CA TYR A 179 -17.35 -3.66 8.24
C TYR A 179 -17.43 -5.18 8.03
N GLU A 180 -18.49 -5.66 7.37
CA GLU A 180 -18.67 -7.08 7.05
C GLU A 180 -17.57 -7.57 6.11
N ILE A 181 -17.28 -6.81 5.03
CA ILE A 181 -16.16 -7.11 4.12
C ILE A 181 -14.85 -7.19 4.89
N SER A 182 -14.52 -6.15 5.66
CA SER A 182 -13.26 -6.11 6.42
C SER A 182 -13.16 -7.26 7.42
N SER A 183 -14.23 -7.52 8.18
CA SER A 183 -14.25 -8.57 9.20
C SER A 183 -14.10 -9.95 8.58
N LYS A 184 -14.75 -10.18 7.44
CA LYS A 184 -14.67 -11.48 6.74
C LYS A 184 -13.30 -11.74 6.14
N LEU A 185 -12.66 -10.73 5.57
CA LEU A 185 -11.31 -10.85 5.04
C LEU A 185 -10.27 -11.13 6.14
N VAL A 186 -10.38 -10.43 7.28
CA VAL A 186 -9.52 -10.70 8.44
C VAL A 186 -9.75 -12.11 8.99
N GLU A 187 -11.02 -12.54 9.13
CA GLU A 187 -11.37 -13.90 9.56
C GLU A 187 -10.75 -14.96 8.63
N LEU A 188 -10.84 -14.77 7.31
CA LEU A 188 -10.25 -15.69 6.33
C LEU A 188 -8.73 -15.78 6.49
N ALA A 189 -8.04 -14.65 6.62
CA ALA A 189 -6.59 -14.65 6.80
C ALA A 189 -6.17 -15.34 8.11
N LEU A 190 -6.88 -15.08 9.22
CA LEU A 190 -6.62 -15.72 10.51
C LEU A 190 -6.86 -17.26 10.42
N ASN A 191 -7.91 -17.70 9.75
CA ASN A 191 -8.22 -19.12 9.57
C ASN A 191 -7.18 -19.88 8.71
N LYS A 192 -6.45 -19.15 7.87
CA LYS A 192 -5.37 -19.71 7.02
C LYS A 192 -3.99 -19.67 7.68
N GLY A 193 -3.88 -19.11 8.86
CA GLY A 193 -2.66 -19.10 9.65
C GLY A 193 -2.39 -17.79 10.36
N GLY A 194 -2.74 -16.66 9.74
CA GLY A 194 -2.52 -15.33 10.32
C GLY A 194 -1.07 -15.12 10.72
N HIS A 195 -0.13 -15.45 9.82
CA HIS A 195 1.30 -15.50 10.13
C HIS A 195 1.93 -14.11 10.32
N ASP A 196 1.21 -13.04 9.91
CA ASP A 196 1.67 -11.65 10.07
C ASP A 196 0.55 -10.73 10.57
N ASN A 197 0.89 -9.48 10.90
CA ASN A 197 -0.08 -8.47 11.28
C ASN A 197 -0.99 -8.10 10.10
N ILE A 198 -2.29 -8.13 10.31
CA ILE A 198 -3.29 -7.83 9.28
C ILE A 198 -3.90 -6.48 9.57
N THR A 199 -3.72 -5.55 8.66
CA THR A 199 -4.42 -4.26 8.68
C THR A 199 -5.16 -4.08 7.36
N LEU A 200 -6.43 -3.72 7.45
CA LEU A 200 -7.31 -3.54 6.29
C LEU A 200 -8.23 -2.34 6.49
N THR A 201 -8.41 -1.57 5.44
CA THR A 201 -9.40 -0.49 5.34
C THR A 201 -10.28 -0.73 4.13
N THR A 202 -11.61 -0.73 4.32
CA THR A 202 -12.61 -0.81 3.25
C THR A 202 -13.31 0.54 3.10
N VAL A 203 -13.42 1.01 1.86
CA VAL A 203 -14.14 2.25 1.52
C VAL A 203 -15.20 1.94 0.47
N LEU A 204 -16.45 2.30 0.77
CA LEU A 204 -17.61 2.19 -0.15
C LEU A 204 -18.00 3.58 -0.66
N ILE A 205 -18.29 3.70 -1.97
CA ILE A 205 -18.64 4.97 -2.64
C ILE A 205 -20.11 5.02 -3.06
#